data_201d1f3af035d2d01fae137dc673a86b
#
_entry.id   201d1f3af035d2d01fae137dc673a86b
#
_cell.length_a   1.000
_cell.length_b   1.000
_cell.length_c   1.000
_cell.angle_alpha   90.00
_cell.angle_beta   90.00
_cell.angle_gamma   90.00
#
_symmetry.space_group_name_H-M   'P 1'
#
loop_
_entity.id
_entity.type
_entity.pdbx_description
1 polymer ?
#
loop_
_entity_poly.entity_id
_entity_poly.type
_entity_poly.pdbx_seq_one_letter_code
_entity_poly.pdbx_strand_id
1 'polypeptide(L)'
;MTCLLSAVTGCQYDTRPNTVETGSEQVRIEFRYPHYITKSVNQKEVIINDLNLLVFHNGELEHKRWTLVEDGVLEDIHIGLIKGHTYSFYALVNHGKEIDVTSWEELEELKLEIGNDTDGRSGLLMSGAIIGKTITGLENLSIQLIRMEAKISLRIDRSQLSDNVELRVKKVSIGNSAKYINAVGPNTVKTKYDCYAEGDILNEKESSPLNNIIHEGLSYEVDLFLPENMQGEFPEQIGEDEEKVFEEGHELAGISSFIQIEMEYTSNQHYSTEKNLIYRFYLGDSRQNLDVERNCHYHITVIPKGSGLSGSGWRVDKTGIGTYVQQIILSEQNCKFNYKGQQNLLEAEVLPSDATYKDVIWNSSNSKIASVKQDGTITAVGEGECNIICKALDNSGILASCKVEVKFAEPYFTIYPGSFVTGKVGDSVHIWCEFFPPNASFDLGYEELNYDKERGIYDYTVDKDGHGVTLTLKKAGSGILFMSAGDPVNESGIIIVEVNP
;
A
#
# COMPACT_ATOMS: atom_id res chain seq x y z
N MET A 1 -28.77 13.52 51.63
CA MET A 1 -28.88 13.89 50.20
C MET A 1 -27.66 13.31 49.51
N THR A 2 -27.85 12.07 49.04
CA THR A 2 -26.79 11.17 48.60
C THR A 2 -26.72 11.27 47.06
N CYS A 3 -25.62 11.79 46.53
CA CYS A 3 -25.36 11.75 45.10
C CYS A 3 -24.87 10.36 44.73
N LEU A 4 -25.62 9.67 43.89
CA LEU A 4 -25.18 8.48 43.17
C LEU A 4 -24.32 8.93 42.00
N LEU A 5 -23.05 8.57 42.02
CA LEU A 5 -22.21 8.49 40.83
C LEU A 5 -22.61 7.22 40.07
N SER A 6 -23.20 7.37 38.91
CA SER A 6 -23.37 6.30 37.94
C SER A 6 -22.06 6.15 37.14
N ALA A 7 -21.33 5.10 37.41
CA ALA A 7 -20.24 4.66 36.56
C ALA A 7 -20.82 4.23 35.20
N VAL A 8 -20.46 4.93 34.14
CA VAL A 8 -20.72 4.49 32.76
C VAL A 8 -19.63 3.49 32.42
N THR A 9 -19.93 2.20 32.60
CA THR A 9 -19.12 1.12 32.07
C THR A 9 -19.26 1.14 30.55
N GLY A 10 -18.13 1.42 29.85
CA GLY A 10 -18.05 1.29 28.41
C GLY A 10 -18.45 -0.12 27.98
N CYS A 11 -19.47 -0.23 27.14
CA CYS A 11 -19.89 -1.48 26.57
C CYS A 11 -18.86 -1.97 25.57
N GLN A 12 -18.09 -2.99 25.93
CA GLN A 12 -17.48 -3.89 24.97
C GLN A 12 -18.59 -4.69 24.29
N TYR A 13 -18.92 -4.36 23.05
CA TYR A 13 -19.73 -5.21 22.21
C TYR A 13 -18.83 -6.10 21.35
N ASP A 14 -18.49 -7.26 21.90
CA ASP A 14 -18.12 -8.42 21.09
C ASP A 14 -19.44 -9.10 20.66
N THR A 15 -19.85 -8.94 19.42
CA THR A 15 -21.17 -9.38 18.93
C THR A 15 -21.21 -10.83 18.45
N ARG A 16 -20.18 -11.65 18.71
CA ARG A 16 -20.23 -13.10 18.47
C ARG A 16 -19.71 -13.89 19.67
N PRO A 17 -20.38 -15.01 20.05
CA PRO A 17 -19.84 -15.88 21.08
C PRO A 17 -18.52 -16.50 20.58
N ASN A 18 -17.49 -16.45 21.42
CA ASN A 18 -16.22 -17.17 21.23
C ASN A 18 -16.47 -18.69 21.08
N THR A 19 -16.93 -19.14 19.93
CA THR A 19 -16.72 -20.51 19.52
C THR A 19 -15.31 -20.58 18.94
N VAL A 20 -14.37 -21.08 19.72
CA VAL A 20 -13.04 -21.43 19.24
C VAL A 20 -13.24 -22.52 18.18
N GLU A 21 -13.25 -22.10 16.91
CA GLU A 21 -13.21 -23.05 15.80
C GLU A 21 -11.88 -23.79 15.88
N THR A 22 -11.93 -25.10 15.79
CA THR A 22 -10.75 -25.98 15.79
C THR A 22 -9.86 -25.60 14.59
N GLY A 23 -8.77 -24.86 14.86
CA GLY A 23 -7.83 -24.39 13.84
C GLY A 23 -7.50 -22.89 13.88
N SER A 24 -8.05 -22.15 14.86
CA SER A 24 -7.68 -20.73 15.02
C SER A 24 -6.31 -20.58 15.68
N GLU A 25 -5.48 -19.74 15.08
CA GLU A 25 -4.16 -19.35 15.61
C GLU A 25 -4.26 -17.96 16.22
N GLN A 26 -3.53 -17.71 17.30
CA GLN A 26 -3.45 -16.40 17.92
C GLN A 26 -2.51 -15.50 17.13
N VAL A 27 -3.02 -14.38 16.66
CA VAL A 27 -2.26 -13.34 15.96
C VAL A 27 -2.16 -12.13 16.87
N ARG A 28 -0.93 -11.66 17.12
CA ARG A 28 -0.65 -10.42 17.85
C ARG A 28 -0.49 -9.29 16.83
N ILE A 29 -1.19 -8.20 17.04
CA ILE A 29 -1.13 -6.99 16.21
C ILE A 29 -0.51 -5.88 17.03
N GLU A 30 0.66 -5.43 16.59
CA GLU A 30 1.38 -4.28 17.13
C GLU A 30 1.10 -3.07 16.25
N PHE A 31 1.10 -1.88 16.84
CA PHE A 31 0.92 -0.63 16.11
C PHE A 31 2.20 0.21 16.21
N ARG A 32 2.68 0.67 15.04
CA ARG A 32 3.83 1.57 14.95
C ARG A 32 3.38 2.88 14.34
N TYR A 33 3.84 3.98 14.87
CA TYR A 33 3.54 5.31 14.36
C TYR A 33 4.80 6.18 14.37
N PRO A 34 4.89 7.18 13.44
CA PRO A 34 6.08 8.01 13.33
C PRO A 34 6.29 8.81 14.60
N HIS A 35 7.46 8.69 15.23
CA HIS A 35 7.89 9.56 16.29
C HIS A 35 8.69 10.72 15.72
N TYR A 36 8.30 11.95 16.03
CA TYR A 36 9.10 13.12 15.69
C TYR A 36 10.34 13.20 16.60
N ILE A 37 11.53 13.27 16.00
CA ILE A 37 12.80 13.50 16.73
C ILE A 37 13.13 14.99 16.69
N THR A 38 12.19 15.89 16.92
CA THR A 38 12.48 17.32 17.01
C THR A 38 12.21 17.85 18.41
N LYS A 39 12.98 18.90 18.80
CA LYS A 39 12.98 19.48 20.16
C LYS A 39 11.64 20.09 20.59
N SER A 40 10.65 20.21 19.70
CA SER A 40 9.31 20.70 20.00
C SER A 40 8.27 19.76 19.40
N VAL A 41 8.01 18.62 20.05
CA VAL A 41 6.88 17.76 19.69
C VAL A 41 5.61 18.43 20.17
N ASN A 42 4.72 18.80 19.24
CA ASN A 42 3.37 19.18 19.60
C ASN A 42 2.67 17.94 20.16
N GLN A 43 2.09 18.02 21.36
CA GLN A 43 1.40 16.87 21.98
C GLN A 43 0.34 16.25 21.08
N LYS A 44 -0.32 17.03 20.22
CA LYS A 44 -1.30 16.56 19.24
C LYS A 44 -0.72 15.52 18.25
N GLU A 45 0.57 15.54 18.00
CA GLU A 45 1.22 14.67 17.02
C GLU A 45 1.44 13.24 17.50
N VAL A 46 1.33 13.00 18.81
CA VAL A 46 1.64 11.70 19.44
C VAL A 46 0.49 11.12 20.26
N ILE A 47 -0.57 11.89 20.51
CA ILE A 47 -1.71 11.42 21.30
C ILE A 47 -2.62 10.53 20.42
N ILE A 48 -2.96 9.37 20.99
CA ILE A 48 -3.97 8.46 20.42
C ILE A 48 -5.11 8.35 21.40
N ASN A 49 -6.33 8.65 20.95
CA ASN A 49 -7.53 8.67 21.79
C ASN A 49 -8.48 7.50 21.51
N ASP A 50 -8.46 6.98 20.31
CA ASP A 50 -9.29 5.85 19.91
C ASP A 50 -8.63 5.06 18.79
N LEU A 51 -9.07 3.81 18.64
CA LEU A 51 -8.64 2.91 17.59
C LEU A 51 -9.85 2.19 17.01
N ASN A 52 -9.97 2.21 15.69
CA ASN A 52 -10.75 1.28 14.90
C ASN A 52 -9.81 0.25 14.27
N LEU A 53 -10.02 -1.03 14.55
CA LEU A 53 -9.35 -2.15 13.88
C LEU A 53 -10.39 -2.97 13.14
N LEU A 54 -10.23 -3.11 11.84
CA LEU A 54 -11.09 -3.90 10.95
C LEU A 54 -10.26 -5.02 10.33
N VAL A 55 -10.81 -6.24 10.29
CA VAL A 55 -10.15 -7.41 9.70
C VAL A 55 -11.10 -8.03 8.69
N PHE A 56 -10.63 -8.14 7.46
CA PHE A 56 -11.41 -8.62 6.33
C PHE A 56 -10.86 -9.96 5.83
N HIS A 57 -11.77 -10.85 5.48
CA HIS A 57 -11.48 -12.11 4.81
C HIS A 57 -12.30 -12.20 3.52
N ASN A 58 -11.65 -12.47 2.38
CA ASN A 58 -12.28 -12.48 1.06
C ASN A 58 -13.06 -11.19 0.72
N GLY A 59 -12.61 -10.05 1.24
CA GLY A 59 -13.27 -8.76 1.05
C GLY A 59 -14.37 -8.44 2.04
N GLU A 60 -14.88 -9.42 2.80
CA GLU A 60 -15.94 -9.23 3.81
C GLU A 60 -15.35 -8.98 5.19
N LEU A 61 -16.01 -8.12 5.98
CA LEU A 61 -15.61 -7.81 7.36
C LEU A 61 -15.86 -9.02 8.26
N GLU A 62 -14.80 -9.60 8.84
CA GLU A 62 -14.90 -10.73 9.75
C GLU A 62 -14.76 -10.30 11.22
N HIS A 63 -13.84 -9.37 11.52
CA HIS A 63 -13.68 -8.83 12.86
C HIS A 63 -13.64 -7.30 12.84
N LYS A 64 -14.29 -6.71 13.84
CA LYS A 64 -14.32 -5.26 14.08
C LYS A 64 -14.09 -4.99 15.56
N ARG A 65 -13.18 -4.05 15.86
CA ARG A 65 -12.96 -3.56 17.21
C ARG A 65 -12.82 -2.05 17.20
N TRP A 66 -13.64 -1.38 17.98
CA TRP A 66 -13.46 0.02 18.33
C TRP A 66 -13.19 0.14 19.83
N THR A 67 -12.18 0.94 20.20
CA THR A 67 -11.81 1.14 21.59
C THR A 67 -11.29 2.55 21.83
N LEU A 68 -11.60 3.10 23.01
CA LEU A 68 -10.98 4.33 23.51
C LEU A 68 -9.63 3.99 24.12
N VAL A 69 -8.67 4.90 24.00
CA VAL A 69 -7.31 4.77 24.53
C VAL A 69 -7.16 5.79 25.67
N GLU A 70 -7.01 5.30 26.89
CA GLU A 70 -7.01 6.16 28.09
C GLU A 70 -5.68 6.88 28.32
N ASP A 71 -4.55 6.19 28.08
CA ASP A 71 -3.21 6.69 28.36
C ASP A 71 -2.43 7.19 27.13
N GLY A 72 -3.12 7.33 25.97
CA GLY A 72 -2.51 7.75 24.73
C GLY A 72 -1.55 6.73 24.08
N VAL A 73 -1.51 5.49 24.60
CA VAL A 73 -0.65 4.39 24.11
C VAL A 73 -1.51 3.24 23.65
N LEU A 74 -1.28 2.79 22.42
CA LEU A 74 -1.96 1.60 21.90
C LEU A 74 -1.36 0.33 22.50
N GLU A 75 -2.21 -0.49 23.08
CA GLU A 75 -1.86 -1.84 23.49
C GLU A 75 -1.94 -2.79 22.29
N ASP A 76 -1.14 -3.87 22.34
CA ASP A 76 -1.19 -4.92 21.34
C ASP A 76 -2.55 -5.65 21.38
N ILE A 77 -3.08 -5.94 20.22
CA ILE A 77 -4.34 -6.66 20.09
C ILE A 77 -4.06 -8.11 19.72
N HIS A 78 -4.70 -9.02 20.44
CA HIS A 78 -4.67 -10.45 20.16
C HIS A 78 -6.00 -10.87 19.55
N ILE A 79 -5.95 -11.56 18.41
CA ILE A 79 -7.11 -12.01 17.67
C ILE A 79 -6.92 -13.44 17.17
N GLY A 80 -7.97 -14.27 17.26
CA GLY A 80 -7.95 -15.64 16.74
C GLY A 80 -8.34 -15.65 15.27
N LEU A 81 -7.43 -16.12 14.39
CA LEU A 81 -7.66 -16.21 12.95
C LEU A 81 -7.42 -17.64 12.44
N ILE A 82 -8.06 -18.02 11.35
CA ILE A 82 -7.97 -19.38 10.80
C ILE A 82 -6.68 -19.53 10.01
N LYS A 83 -5.88 -20.54 10.37
CA LYS A 83 -4.65 -20.89 9.65
C LYS A 83 -4.94 -21.25 8.19
N GLY A 84 -4.11 -20.74 7.29
CA GLY A 84 -4.25 -20.94 5.84
C GLY A 84 -5.18 -19.92 5.17
N HIS A 85 -5.96 -19.15 5.92
CA HIS A 85 -6.78 -18.08 5.37
C HIS A 85 -5.96 -16.79 5.17
N THR A 86 -6.39 -15.99 4.21
CA THR A 86 -5.77 -14.71 3.87
C THR A 86 -6.66 -13.57 4.34
N TYR A 87 -6.08 -12.66 5.12
CA TYR A 87 -6.78 -11.52 5.72
C TYR A 87 -6.18 -10.19 5.28
N SER A 88 -7.02 -9.16 5.27
CA SER A 88 -6.58 -7.77 5.18
C SER A 88 -6.96 -7.05 6.47
N PHE A 89 -6.06 -6.23 6.98
CA PHE A 89 -6.21 -5.48 8.22
C PHE A 89 -6.20 -4.00 7.92
N TYR A 90 -7.07 -3.26 8.55
CA TYR A 90 -7.08 -1.81 8.50
C TYR A 90 -7.21 -1.24 9.92
N ALA A 91 -6.36 -0.27 10.23
CA ALA A 91 -6.40 0.45 11.49
C ALA A 91 -6.56 1.95 11.23
N LEU A 92 -7.44 2.58 11.98
CA LEU A 92 -7.65 4.03 11.99
C LEU A 92 -7.68 4.52 13.43
N VAL A 93 -6.89 5.54 13.75
CA VAL A 93 -6.85 6.16 15.08
C VAL A 93 -7.29 7.61 15.03
N ASN A 94 -7.78 8.12 16.16
CA ASN A 94 -8.24 9.50 16.37
C ASN A 94 -9.44 9.90 15.50
N HIS A 95 -10.28 8.93 15.10
CA HIS A 95 -11.49 9.21 14.36
C HIS A 95 -12.64 9.72 15.26
N GLY A 96 -12.62 9.35 16.53
CA GLY A 96 -13.61 9.76 17.54
C GLY A 96 -14.92 8.96 17.52
N LYS A 97 -15.07 8.04 16.56
CA LYS A 97 -16.26 7.18 16.44
C LYS A 97 -15.93 5.87 15.75
N GLU A 98 -16.81 4.88 15.94
CA GLU A 98 -16.72 3.59 15.26
C GLU A 98 -16.94 3.74 13.75
N ILE A 99 -16.15 3.01 12.95
CA ILE A 99 -16.36 2.87 11.49
C ILE A 99 -17.44 1.82 11.26
N ASP A 100 -18.41 2.14 10.42
CA ASP A 100 -19.48 1.23 10.05
C ASP A 100 -19.38 0.86 8.57
N VAL A 101 -18.69 -0.24 8.29
CA VAL A 101 -18.55 -0.85 6.96
C VAL A 101 -18.68 -2.37 7.11
N THR A 102 -19.08 -3.05 6.04
CA THR A 102 -19.26 -4.49 5.98
C THR A 102 -18.28 -5.19 5.03
N SER A 103 -17.63 -4.42 4.14
CA SER A 103 -16.68 -4.94 3.17
C SER A 103 -15.48 -4.01 2.98
N TRP A 104 -14.42 -4.55 2.37
CA TRP A 104 -13.25 -3.77 1.95
C TRP A 104 -13.61 -2.74 0.88
N GLU A 105 -14.53 -3.06 -0.03
CA GLU A 105 -15.01 -2.15 -1.06
C GLU A 105 -15.70 -0.92 -0.44
N GLU A 106 -16.56 -1.13 0.57
CA GLU A 106 -17.17 -0.03 1.32
C GLU A 106 -16.13 0.82 2.06
N LEU A 107 -15.05 0.20 2.56
CA LEU A 107 -13.95 0.91 3.20
C LEU A 107 -13.17 1.79 2.19
N GLU A 108 -12.95 1.30 0.97
CA GLU A 108 -12.30 2.08 -0.11
C GLU A 108 -13.13 3.29 -0.55
N GLU A 109 -14.45 3.19 -0.46
CA GLU A 109 -15.36 4.28 -0.78
C GLU A 109 -15.61 5.23 0.40
N LEU A 110 -15.19 4.85 1.61
CA LEU A 110 -15.45 5.60 2.82
C LEU A 110 -14.67 6.92 2.84
N LYS A 111 -15.41 8.00 3.01
CA LYS A 111 -14.87 9.34 3.26
C LYS A 111 -15.01 9.71 4.72
N LEU A 112 -13.90 10.00 5.35
CA LEU A 112 -13.84 10.46 6.73
C LEU A 112 -14.02 11.96 6.75
N GLU A 113 -15.00 12.46 7.50
CA GLU A 113 -15.23 13.89 7.66
C GLU A 113 -14.18 14.47 8.60
N ILE A 114 -13.54 15.56 8.16
CA ILE A 114 -12.58 16.32 8.94
C ILE A 114 -13.22 17.65 9.30
N GLY A 115 -13.34 17.91 10.59
CA GLY A 115 -13.86 19.18 11.08
C GLY A 115 -13.01 20.36 10.61
N ASN A 116 -13.64 21.54 10.54
CA ASN A 116 -12.96 22.80 10.18
C ASN A 116 -12.04 23.31 11.30
N ASP A 117 -12.14 22.74 12.49
CA ASP A 117 -11.38 23.12 13.69
C ASP A 117 -10.37 22.03 14.02
N THR A 118 -9.16 22.17 13.46
CA THR A 118 -8.05 21.28 13.80
C THR A 118 -7.56 21.51 15.22
N ASP A 119 -7.87 22.66 15.84
CA ASP A 119 -7.51 22.97 17.23
C ASP A 119 -8.35 22.22 18.27
N GLY A 120 -9.56 21.80 17.92
CA GLY A 120 -10.45 21.03 18.80
C GLY A 120 -10.13 19.54 18.89
N ARG A 121 -9.38 18.99 17.94
CA ARG A 121 -8.98 17.58 17.95
C ARG A 121 -7.80 17.36 18.88
N SER A 122 -7.92 16.36 19.75
CA SER A 122 -6.88 16.00 20.69
C SER A 122 -5.74 15.17 20.09
N GLY A 123 -5.86 14.72 18.80
CA GLY A 123 -4.85 13.95 18.09
C GLY A 123 -5.06 13.97 16.58
N LEU A 124 -3.99 13.74 15.82
CA LEU A 124 -4.03 13.67 14.37
C LEU A 124 -4.62 12.34 13.90
N LEU A 125 -5.39 12.39 12.83
CA LEU A 125 -5.93 11.19 12.18
C LEU A 125 -4.78 10.38 11.56
N MET A 126 -4.67 9.08 11.89
CA MET A 126 -3.66 8.20 11.32
C MET A 126 -4.30 6.89 10.89
N SER A 127 -3.87 6.34 9.77
CA SER A 127 -4.33 5.04 9.28
C SER A 127 -3.17 4.15 8.85
N GLY A 128 -3.42 2.84 8.83
CA GLY A 128 -2.48 1.84 8.33
C GLY A 128 -3.20 0.57 7.92
N ALA A 129 -2.62 -0.19 7.00
CA ALA A 129 -3.21 -1.42 6.52
C ALA A 129 -2.14 -2.49 6.27
N ILE A 130 -2.54 -3.74 6.42
CA ILE A 130 -1.82 -4.92 5.91
C ILE A 130 -2.79 -5.63 4.98
N ILE A 131 -2.41 -5.81 3.73
CA ILE A 131 -3.30 -6.35 2.69
C ILE A 131 -2.84 -7.75 2.30
N GLY A 132 -3.79 -8.70 2.28
CA GLY A 132 -3.57 -10.02 1.71
C GLY A 132 -2.61 -10.91 2.50
N LYS A 133 -2.56 -10.79 3.82
CA LYS A 133 -1.70 -11.59 4.69
C LYS A 133 -2.30 -12.98 4.95
N THR A 134 -1.62 -14.02 4.52
CA THR A 134 -1.99 -15.41 4.85
C THR A 134 -1.44 -15.78 6.23
N ILE A 135 -2.30 -16.31 7.10
CA ILE A 135 -1.95 -16.75 8.45
C ILE A 135 -1.35 -18.16 8.38
N THR A 136 -0.10 -18.31 8.80
CA THR A 136 0.63 -19.59 8.74
C THR A 136 0.77 -20.27 10.11
N GLY A 137 0.59 -19.52 11.20
CA GLY A 137 0.69 -19.98 12.59
C GLY A 137 0.57 -18.83 13.57
N LEU A 138 1.27 -18.93 14.70
CA LEU A 138 1.44 -17.82 15.63
C LEU A 138 2.20 -16.69 14.94
N GLU A 139 1.58 -15.53 14.76
CA GLU A 139 2.19 -14.41 14.05
C GLU A 139 2.15 -13.12 14.87
N ASN A 140 3.19 -12.32 14.71
CA ASN A 140 3.23 -10.93 15.15
C ASN A 140 3.13 -10.05 13.91
N LEU A 141 2.03 -9.33 13.77
CA LEU A 141 1.81 -8.38 12.70
C LEU A 141 2.07 -6.97 13.21
N SER A 142 2.70 -6.15 12.40
CA SER A 142 2.96 -4.76 12.75
C SER A 142 2.24 -3.85 11.76
N ILE A 143 1.22 -3.13 12.22
CA ILE A 143 0.52 -2.12 11.40
C ILE A 143 1.22 -0.79 11.62
N GLN A 144 1.79 -0.25 10.54
CA GLN A 144 2.36 1.08 10.53
C GLN A 144 1.25 2.11 10.32
N LEU A 145 1.02 2.97 11.31
CA LEU A 145 0.10 4.10 11.21
C LEU A 145 0.83 5.31 10.63
N ILE A 146 0.27 5.91 9.61
CA ILE A 146 0.75 7.16 9.00
C ILE A 146 -0.29 8.25 9.18
N ARG A 147 0.16 9.48 9.38
CA ARG A 147 -0.74 10.64 9.47
C ARG A 147 -1.45 10.86 8.16
N MET A 148 -2.74 11.13 8.20
CA MET A 148 -3.55 11.44 7.02
C MET A 148 -3.52 12.94 6.68
N GLU A 149 -2.81 13.71 7.48
CA GLU A 149 -2.61 15.15 7.34
C GLU A 149 -1.13 15.46 7.11
N ALA A 150 -0.87 16.56 6.43
CA ALA A 150 0.44 17.19 6.32
C ALA A 150 0.67 18.14 7.48
N LYS A 151 1.91 18.27 7.93
CA LYS A 151 2.35 19.34 8.83
C LYS A 151 2.95 20.48 8.02
N ILE A 152 2.66 21.69 8.40
CA ILE A 152 3.22 22.90 7.80
C ILE A 152 3.86 23.73 8.89
N SER A 153 5.16 23.99 8.79
CA SER A 153 5.85 24.97 9.62
C SER A 153 6.09 26.22 8.79
N LEU A 154 5.39 27.27 9.13
CA LEU A 154 5.56 28.58 8.50
C LEU A 154 6.53 29.42 9.33
N ARG A 155 7.56 29.94 8.67
CA ARG A 155 8.51 30.92 9.24
C ARG A 155 8.52 32.19 8.40
N ILE A 156 8.38 33.32 9.06
CA ILE A 156 8.53 34.65 8.45
C ILE A 156 9.80 35.26 9.02
N ASP A 157 10.80 35.52 8.18
CA ASP A 157 12.11 36.04 8.57
C ASP A 157 12.30 37.45 8.01
N ARG A 158 12.38 38.43 8.92
CA ARG A 158 12.57 39.84 8.52
C ARG A 158 14.02 40.28 8.34
N SER A 159 14.98 39.39 8.42
CA SER A 159 16.41 39.74 8.40
C SER A 159 16.87 40.57 7.20
N GLN A 160 16.10 40.59 6.13
CA GLN A 160 16.38 41.34 4.90
C GLN A 160 15.48 42.57 4.71
N LEU A 161 14.60 42.87 5.67
CA LEU A 161 13.82 44.11 5.66
C LEU A 161 14.69 45.30 6.07
N SER A 162 14.38 46.47 5.50
CA SER A 162 14.96 47.75 5.96
C SER A 162 14.56 48.09 7.40
N ASP A 163 15.46 48.73 8.14
CA ASP A 163 15.27 49.04 9.58
C ASP A 163 14.03 49.87 9.89
N ASN A 164 13.54 50.65 8.91
CA ASN A 164 12.39 51.50 9.03
C ASN A 164 11.06 50.84 8.68
N VAL A 165 11.05 49.54 8.41
CA VAL A 165 9.86 48.76 8.07
C VAL A 165 9.47 47.87 9.25
N GLU A 166 8.20 47.96 9.62
CA GLU A 166 7.57 47.06 10.59
C GLU A 166 6.50 46.21 9.88
N LEU A 167 6.52 44.92 10.11
CA LEU A 167 5.47 43.99 9.71
C LEU A 167 4.84 43.38 10.94
N ARG A 168 3.50 43.39 10.98
CA ARG A 168 2.74 42.70 12.02
C ARG A 168 1.87 41.64 11.38
N VAL A 169 2.10 40.36 11.76
CA VAL A 169 1.24 39.25 11.31
C VAL A 169 -0.13 39.40 12.01
N LYS A 170 -1.18 39.53 11.23
CA LYS A 170 -2.58 39.69 11.70
C LYS A 170 -3.30 38.35 11.72
N LYS A 171 -3.12 37.58 10.66
CA LYS A 171 -3.84 36.34 10.47
C LYS A 171 -2.99 35.38 9.61
N VAL A 172 -2.98 34.12 10.00
CA VAL A 172 -2.54 33.01 9.14
C VAL A 172 -3.71 32.07 8.99
N SER A 173 -4.06 31.71 7.78
CA SER A 173 -5.18 30.81 7.49
C SER A 173 -4.83 29.79 6.42
N ILE A 174 -5.48 28.65 6.49
CA ILE A 174 -5.48 27.63 5.46
C ILE A 174 -6.68 27.88 4.55
N GLY A 175 -6.46 27.93 3.25
CA GLY A 175 -7.55 27.99 2.28
C GLY A 175 -7.72 26.65 1.55
N ASN A 176 -8.95 26.38 1.14
CA ASN A 176 -9.34 25.16 0.43
C ASN A 176 -8.93 23.85 1.15
N SER A 177 -9.07 23.82 2.48
CA SER A 177 -8.86 22.62 3.27
C SER A 177 -9.91 21.56 2.93
N ALA A 178 -9.51 20.33 2.69
CA ALA A 178 -10.44 19.23 2.39
C ALA A 178 -11.42 18.99 3.56
N LYS A 179 -12.71 18.85 3.24
CA LYS A 179 -13.75 18.47 4.23
C LYS A 179 -13.72 16.99 4.56
N TYR A 180 -13.31 16.19 3.60
CA TYR A 180 -13.29 14.76 3.68
C TYR A 180 -11.92 14.25 3.26
N ILE A 181 -11.53 13.12 3.83
CA ILE A 181 -10.34 12.38 3.42
C ILE A 181 -10.73 10.92 3.18
N ASN A 182 -10.20 10.32 2.14
CA ASN A 182 -10.46 8.91 1.86
C ASN A 182 -9.83 8.03 2.96
N ALA A 183 -10.60 7.09 3.49
CA ALA A 183 -10.08 6.13 4.47
C ALA A 183 -8.92 5.33 3.88
N VAL A 184 -9.04 4.91 2.62
CA VAL A 184 -8.01 4.19 1.87
C VAL A 184 -7.64 4.98 0.61
N GLY A 185 -6.35 4.94 0.26
CA GLY A 185 -5.83 5.62 -0.92
C GLY A 185 -5.66 7.14 -0.78
N PRO A 186 -5.18 7.81 -1.84
CA PRO A 186 -4.95 9.24 -1.84
C PRO A 186 -6.26 10.02 -1.87
N ASN A 187 -6.24 11.21 -1.28
CA ASN A 187 -7.38 12.12 -1.27
C ASN A 187 -7.19 13.27 -2.26
N THR A 188 -8.25 13.59 -3.00
CA THR A 188 -8.28 14.70 -3.96
C THR A 188 -9.58 15.46 -3.81
N VAL A 189 -9.50 16.77 -3.56
CA VAL A 189 -10.64 17.68 -3.61
C VAL A 189 -11.03 17.87 -5.07
N LYS A 190 -12.26 17.52 -5.43
CA LYS A 190 -12.76 17.61 -6.82
C LYS A 190 -13.57 18.86 -7.11
N THR A 191 -14.21 19.40 -6.10
CA THR A 191 -15.05 20.60 -6.23
C THR A 191 -14.85 21.53 -5.04
N LYS A 192 -15.13 22.82 -5.23
CA LYS A 192 -15.09 23.80 -4.14
C LYS A 192 -16.07 23.50 -2.97
N TYR A 193 -17.01 22.59 -3.16
CA TYR A 193 -17.93 22.16 -2.12
C TYR A 193 -17.36 21.08 -1.22
N ASP A 194 -16.31 20.39 -1.68
CA ASP A 194 -15.59 19.34 -0.95
C ASP A 194 -14.49 19.92 -0.05
N CYS A 195 -14.31 21.24 -0.04
CA CYS A 195 -13.36 21.93 0.83
C CYS A 195 -14.02 23.07 1.59
N TYR A 196 -13.35 23.51 2.66
CA TYR A 196 -13.62 24.75 3.36
C TYR A 196 -12.87 25.87 2.65
N ALA A 197 -13.57 26.89 2.19
CA ALA A 197 -12.96 28.05 1.51
C ALA A 197 -11.98 28.79 2.42
N GLU A 198 -12.33 28.90 3.70
CA GLU A 198 -11.44 29.30 4.77
C GLU A 198 -11.37 28.12 5.75
N GLY A 199 -10.25 27.42 5.75
CA GLY A 199 -9.92 26.40 6.72
C GLY A 199 -9.52 27.03 8.04
N ASP A 200 -8.77 26.26 8.81
CA ASP A 200 -8.34 26.63 10.16
C ASP A 200 -7.82 28.06 10.22
N ILE A 201 -8.54 28.91 10.91
CA ILE A 201 -8.20 30.30 11.08
C ILE A 201 -7.57 30.41 12.45
N LEU A 202 -6.26 30.64 12.49
CA LEU A 202 -5.64 31.15 13.68
C LEU A 202 -6.11 32.59 13.85
N ASN A 203 -7.31 32.74 14.41
CA ASN A 203 -7.92 34.05 14.63
C ASN A 203 -7.18 34.83 15.71
N GLU A 204 -7.24 36.13 15.58
CA GLU A 204 -6.89 37.14 16.60
C GLU A 204 -7.66 36.95 17.94
N LYS A 205 -7.44 35.87 18.65
CA LYS A 205 -7.78 35.87 20.07
C LYS A 205 -6.65 36.57 20.81
N GLU A 206 -7.00 37.44 21.78
CA GLU A 206 -6.11 38.33 22.54
C GLU A 206 -4.85 37.70 23.15
N SER A 207 -4.72 36.37 23.11
CA SER A 207 -3.58 35.60 23.58
C SER A 207 -2.78 34.92 22.43
N SER A 208 -3.12 35.16 21.18
CA SER A 208 -2.48 34.50 20.04
C SER A 208 -1.12 35.10 19.71
N PRO A 209 -0.08 34.31 19.43
CA PRO A 209 1.22 34.81 18.96
C PRO A 209 1.12 35.59 17.63
N LEU A 210 -0.04 35.61 16.95
CA LEU A 210 -0.30 36.28 15.69
C LEU A 210 -0.22 37.84 15.77
N ASN A 211 -0.30 38.41 16.94
CA ASN A 211 -0.23 39.86 17.14
C ASN A 211 1.20 40.39 17.35
N ASN A 212 2.22 39.57 17.12
CA ASN A 212 3.60 39.96 17.30
C ASN A 212 4.09 40.86 16.17
N ILE A 213 4.66 42.00 16.53
CA ILE A 213 5.45 42.81 15.61
C ILE A 213 6.75 42.05 15.34
N ILE A 214 7.04 41.85 14.05
CA ILE A 214 8.33 41.24 13.66
C ILE A 214 9.39 42.35 13.66
N HIS A 215 10.30 42.29 14.62
CA HIS A 215 11.44 43.22 14.73
C HIS A 215 12.72 42.60 14.17
N GLU A 216 13.74 43.41 13.98
CA GLU A 216 15.04 42.96 13.51
C GLU A 216 15.59 41.79 14.35
N GLY A 217 16.04 40.71 13.67
CA GLY A 217 16.56 39.50 14.28
C GLY A 217 15.48 38.53 14.83
N LEU A 218 14.20 38.86 14.71
CA LEU A 218 13.11 37.97 15.11
C LEU A 218 12.47 37.28 13.90
N SER A 219 12.06 36.02 14.10
CA SER A 219 11.21 35.28 13.18
C SER A 219 9.88 34.97 13.85
N TYR A 220 8.82 34.94 13.04
CA TYR A 220 7.52 34.40 13.43
C TYR A 220 7.45 32.96 12.95
N GLU A 221 7.08 32.03 13.83
CA GLU A 221 6.97 30.61 13.50
C GLU A 221 5.63 30.06 14.00
N VAL A 222 4.97 29.26 13.16
CA VAL A 222 3.73 28.57 13.50
C VAL A 222 3.63 27.24 12.77
N ASP A 223 3.12 26.23 13.48
CA ASP A 223 2.79 24.92 12.91
C ASP A 223 1.29 24.79 12.64
N LEU A 224 0.94 24.32 11.46
CA LEU A 224 -0.41 24.06 10.99
C LEU A 224 -0.51 22.61 10.51
N PHE A 225 -1.72 22.07 10.52
CA PHE A 225 -2.00 20.73 9.98
C PHE A 225 -3.07 20.83 8.90
N LEU A 226 -2.87 20.12 7.80
CA LEU A 226 -3.70 20.21 6.62
C LEU A 226 -4.01 18.82 6.07
N PRO A 227 -5.29 18.48 5.87
CA PRO A 227 -5.66 17.24 5.22
C PRO A 227 -5.04 17.09 3.84
N GLU A 228 -4.72 15.84 3.47
CA GLU A 228 -4.21 15.52 2.14
C GLU A 228 -5.13 16.06 1.03
N ASN A 229 -4.51 16.63 -0.01
CA ASN A 229 -5.18 17.12 -1.20
C ASN A 229 -4.27 17.01 -2.42
N MET A 230 -4.42 15.92 -3.18
CA MET A 230 -3.59 15.59 -4.34
C MET A 230 -4.21 16.21 -5.61
N GLN A 231 -3.69 17.36 -6.04
CA GLN A 231 -4.17 18.10 -7.23
C GLN A 231 -3.31 17.89 -8.47
N GLY A 232 -2.13 17.29 -8.31
CA GLY A 232 -1.18 17.05 -9.39
C GLY A 232 -0.40 18.30 -9.81
N GLU A 233 0.07 18.27 -11.06
CA GLU A 233 0.89 19.34 -11.60
C GLU A 233 0.04 20.54 -12.06
N PHE A 234 0.58 21.73 -11.86
CA PHE A 234 0.03 22.94 -12.40
C PHE A 234 0.17 22.92 -13.94
N PRO A 235 -0.92 23.16 -14.70
CA PRO A 235 -0.93 22.93 -16.15
C PRO A 235 -0.07 23.89 -16.96
N GLU A 236 0.34 25.02 -16.39
CA GLU A 236 1.13 26.05 -17.03
C GLU A 236 2.59 25.99 -16.60
N GLN A 237 3.52 26.30 -17.53
CA GLN A 237 4.93 26.42 -17.16
C GLN A 237 5.13 27.74 -16.39
N ILE A 238 5.45 27.63 -15.12
CA ILE A 238 5.81 28.77 -14.26
C ILE A 238 7.30 29.03 -14.43
N GLY A 239 7.68 30.29 -14.72
CA GLY A 239 9.06 30.72 -14.85
C GLY A 239 9.87 30.54 -13.55
N GLU A 240 11.19 30.60 -13.63
CA GLU A 240 12.07 30.31 -12.47
C GLU A 240 11.85 31.27 -11.28
N ASP A 241 11.40 32.50 -11.54
CA ASP A 241 11.17 33.53 -10.54
C ASP A 241 9.69 33.82 -10.29
N GLU A 242 8.78 33.05 -10.90
CA GLU A 242 7.34 33.28 -10.80
C GLU A 242 6.71 32.46 -9.68
N GLU A 243 5.69 33.06 -9.05
CA GLU A 243 4.86 32.41 -8.03
C GLU A 243 3.72 31.62 -8.71
N LYS A 244 3.20 30.58 -8.05
CA LYS A 244 1.99 29.90 -8.48
C LYS A 244 0.81 30.84 -8.33
N VAL A 245 0.49 31.61 -9.36
CA VAL A 245 -0.61 32.57 -9.37
C VAL A 245 -1.67 32.09 -10.35
N PHE A 246 -2.87 31.90 -9.87
CA PHE A 246 -4.01 31.54 -10.70
C PHE A 246 -4.67 32.78 -11.29
N GLU A 247 -5.05 32.71 -12.56
CA GLU A 247 -5.94 33.70 -13.16
C GLU A 247 -7.35 33.63 -12.50
N GLU A 248 -8.07 34.76 -12.56
CA GLU A 248 -9.43 34.86 -12.02
C GLU A 248 -10.34 33.81 -12.70
N GLY A 249 -10.94 32.93 -11.87
CA GLY A 249 -11.85 31.87 -12.34
C GLY A 249 -11.15 30.57 -12.74
N HIS A 250 -9.84 30.43 -12.54
CA HIS A 250 -9.14 29.17 -12.78
C HIS A 250 -9.69 28.04 -11.88
N GLU A 251 -9.97 26.87 -12.46
CA GLU A 251 -10.61 25.75 -11.75
C GLU A 251 -9.81 25.30 -10.52
N LEU A 252 -8.49 25.20 -10.65
CA LEU A 252 -7.62 24.74 -9.57
C LEU A 252 -7.53 25.74 -8.40
N ALA A 253 -7.78 27.05 -8.64
CA ALA A 253 -7.74 28.06 -7.59
C ALA A 253 -8.79 27.83 -6.48
N GLY A 254 -9.90 27.16 -6.82
CA GLY A 254 -11.00 26.85 -5.90
C GLY A 254 -10.88 25.53 -5.14
N ILE A 255 -9.88 24.69 -5.50
CA ILE A 255 -9.73 23.34 -4.97
C ILE A 255 -8.31 23.02 -4.48
N SER A 256 -7.30 23.78 -4.91
CA SER A 256 -5.92 23.63 -4.44
C SER A 256 -5.73 24.30 -3.09
N SER A 257 -5.12 23.62 -2.16
CA SER A 257 -4.89 24.12 -0.82
C SER A 257 -3.76 25.15 -0.77
N PHE A 258 -3.93 26.19 0.04
CA PHE A 258 -2.95 27.26 0.19
C PHE A 258 -2.86 27.75 1.63
N ILE A 259 -1.75 28.43 1.95
CA ILE A 259 -1.60 29.23 3.17
C ILE A 259 -1.76 30.69 2.80
N GLN A 260 -2.57 31.41 3.55
CA GLN A 260 -2.72 32.87 3.43
C GLN A 260 -2.22 33.55 4.69
N ILE A 261 -1.38 34.57 4.49
CA ILE A 261 -0.82 35.41 5.56
C ILE A 261 -1.33 36.81 5.34
N GLU A 262 -1.99 37.36 6.33
CA GLU A 262 -2.42 38.78 6.36
C GLU A 262 -1.51 39.55 7.32
N MET A 263 -0.88 40.62 6.85
CA MET A 263 0.06 41.42 7.61
C MET A 263 -0.27 42.90 7.52
N GLU A 264 0.03 43.61 8.58
CA GLU A 264 0.01 45.08 8.59
C GLU A 264 1.45 45.56 8.35
N TYR A 265 1.57 46.47 7.40
CA TYR A 265 2.83 47.10 7.01
C TYR A 265 2.88 48.54 7.48
N THR A 266 3.98 48.95 8.08
CA THR A 266 4.27 50.34 8.44
C THR A 266 5.70 50.70 8.06
N SER A 267 5.88 51.86 7.38
CA SER A 267 7.19 52.36 7.03
C SER A 267 7.28 53.89 7.23
N ASN A 268 8.34 54.35 7.87
CA ASN A 268 8.59 55.76 8.09
C ASN A 268 9.08 56.49 6.85
N GLN A 269 9.54 55.77 5.81
CA GLN A 269 10.00 56.38 4.53
C GLN A 269 8.90 56.58 3.52
N HIS A 270 7.89 55.73 3.55
CA HIS A 270 6.73 55.88 2.69
C HIS A 270 5.58 56.31 3.58
N TYR A 271 5.11 57.54 3.43
CA TYR A 271 3.99 58.11 4.18
C TYR A 271 2.65 57.34 4.01
N SER A 272 2.69 56.08 3.55
CA SER A 272 1.55 55.21 3.39
C SER A 272 1.58 54.11 4.45
N THR A 273 0.64 54.12 5.34
CA THR A 273 0.29 52.96 6.15
C THR A 273 -0.60 52.08 5.26
N GLU A 274 -0.03 51.17 4.52
CA GLU A 274 -0.84 50.13 3.87
C GLU A 274 -1.30 49.14 4.94
N LYS A 275 -2.58 49.06 5.11
CA LYS A 275 -3.16 48.39 6.27
C LYS A 275 -3.18 46.89 6.15
N ASN A 276 -3.19 46.31 4.96
CA ASN A 276 -3.24 44.86 4.82
C ASN A 276 -2.43 44.41 3.61
N LEU A 277 -1.34 43.74 3.87
CA LEU A 277 -0.62 42.94 2.89
C LEU A 277 -1.15 41.49 2.99
N ILE A 278 -1.51 40.92 1.86
CA ILE A 278 -1.97 39.53 1.78
C ILE A 278 -1.00 38.74 0.90
N TYR A 279 -0.40 37.73 1.49
CA TYR A 279 0.41 36.76 0.78
C TYR A 279 -0.29 35.42 0.74
N ARG A 280 -0.30 34.76 -0.42
CA ARG A 280 -0.91 33.46 -0.61
C ARG A 280 0.10 32.52 -1.24
N PHE A 281 0.29 31.34 -0.64
CA PHE A 281 1.24 30.32 -1.08
C PHE A 281 0.47 29.03 -1.31
N TYR A 282 0.40 28.58 -2.58
CA TYR A 282 -0.08 27.27 -2.91
C TYR A 282 1.00 26.25 -2.61
N LEU A 283 0.61 25.17 -1.93
CA LEU A 283 1.53 24.11 -1.48
C LEU A 283 1.99 23.23 -2.64
N GLY A 284 2.77 22.23 -2.36
CA GLY A 284 3.46 21.39 -3.32
C GLY A 284 4.97 21.60 -3.24
N ASP A 285 5.73 20.57 -3.58
CA ASP A 285 7.19 20.50 -3.41
C ASP A 285 7.98 21.16 -4.55
N SER A 286 7.30 21.53 -5.61
CA SER A 286 7.88 22.21 -6.75
C SER A 286 6.99 23.34 -7.25
N ARG A 287 7.50 24.17 -8.17
CA ARG A 287 6.72 25.26 -8.76
C ARG A 287 5.52 24.79 -9.55
N GLN A 288 5.53 23.56 -10.05
CA GLN A 288 4.47 23.00 -10.87
C GLN A 288 3.54 22.07 -10.09
N ASN A 289 3.93 21.64 -8.88
CA ASN A 289 3.15 20.71 -8.09
C ASN A 289 2.23 21.47 -7.13
N LEU A 290 0.99 20.99 -6.94
CA LEU A 290 -0.03 21.55 -6.06
C LEU A 290 -0.45 20.59 -4.94
N ASP A 291 0.22 19.44 -4.87
CA ASP A 291 -0.13 18.37 -3.95
C ASP A 291 0.16 18.73 -2.50
N VAL A 292 -0.78 18.44 -1.64
CA VAL A 292 -0.59 18.34 -0.20
C VAL A 292 -0.63 16.87 0.17
N GLU A 293 0.53 16.30 0.40
CA GLU A 293 0.67 14.87 0.68
C GLU A 293 0.56 14.59 2.18
N ARG A 294 -0.21 13.56 2.54
CA ARG A 294 -0.28 13.06 3.91
C ARG A 294 1.09 12.65 4.44
N ASN A 295 1.27 12.73 5.74
CA ASN A 295 2.52 12.34 6.43
C ASN A 295 3.78 13.08 5.95
N CYS A 296 3.62 14.24 5.32
CA CYS A 296 4.70 15.13 4.90
C CYS A 296 4.78 16.36 5.78
N HIS A 297 5.98 16.94 5.87
CA HIS A 297 6.24 18.20 6.57
C HIS A 297 6.70 19.25 5.56
N TYR A 298 5.89 20.28 5.37
CA TYR A 298 6.20 21.43 4.53
C TYR A 298 6.81 22.54 5.39
N HIS A 299 8.01 22.99 5.04
CA HIS A 299 8.67 24.13 5.65
C HIS A 299 8.53 25.32 4.72
N ILE A 300 7.72 26.29 5.09
CA ILE A 300 7.50 27.52 4.33
C ILE A 300 8.28 28.64 4.99
N THR A 301 9.27 29.19 4.28
CA THR A 301 10.04 30.33 4.74
C THR A 301 9.74 31.53 3.85
N VAL A 302 9.25 32.60 4.45
CA VAL A 302 8.97 33.88 3.79
C VAL A 302 10.02 34.89 4.25
N ILE A 303 10.78 35.45 3.31
CA ILE A 303 11.85 36.41 3.59
C ILE A 303 11.54 37.73 2.85
N PRO A 304 10.74 38.63 3.45
CA PRO A 304 10.50 39.94 2.87
C PRO A 304 11.80 40.72 2.73
N LYS A 305 11.97 41.45 1.62
CA LYS A 305 13.21 42.20 1.30
C LYS A 305 12.96 43.69 1.17
N GLY A 306 13.97 44.48 1.49
CA GLY A 306 13.95 45.94 1.27
C GLY A 306 12.77 46.61 1.94
N SER A 307 11.89 47.23 1.15
CA SER A 307 10.67 47.91 1.65
C SER A 307 9.55 46.94 2.03
N GLY A 308 9.65 45.63 1.69
CA GLY A 308 8.63 44.64 1.97
C GLY A 308 7.37 44.71 1.08
N LEU A 309 7.31 45.62 0.11
CA LEU A 309 6.17 45.81 -0.78
C LEU A 309 6.29 45.03 -2.10
N SER A 310 7.49 44.61 -2.46
CA SER A 310 7.77 43.83 -3.65
C SER A 310 9.04 43.00 -3.48
N GLY A 311 9.13 41.85 -4.17
CA GLY A 311 10.34 41.02 -4.20
C GLY A 311 10.58 40.22 -2.92
N SER A 312 9.54 39.75 -2.26
CA SER A 312 9.67 38.80 -1.16
C SER A 312 10.23 37.47 -1.67
N GLY A 313 11.31 36.99 -1.06
CA GLY A 313 11.78 35.62 -1.25
C GLY A 313 10.93 34.66 -0.44
N TRP A 314 10.49 33.60 -1.06
CA TRP A 314 9.84 32.50 -0.36
C TRP A 314 10.43 31.16 -0.80
N ARG A 315 10.34 30.21 0.07
CA ARG A 315 10.83 28.85 -0.20
C ARG A 315 9.91 27.87 0.50
N VAL A 316 9.55 26.81 -0.22
CA VAL A 316 8.86 25.65 0.33
C VAL A 316 9.78 24.45 0.24
N ASP A 317 10.16 23.92 1.38
CA ASP A 317 10.92 22.67 1.48
C ASP A 317 9.98 21.60 2.02
N LYS A 318 9.85 20.48 1.31
CA LYS A 318 9.09 19.31 1.76
C LYS A 318 10.05 18.25 2.30
N THR A 319 9.75 17.76 3.49
CA THR A 319 10.43 16.61 4.08
C THR A 319 9.40 15.56 4.49
N GLY A 320 9.71 14.28 4.28
CA GLY A 320 8.88 13.21 4.80
C GLY A 320 8.93 13.15 6.33
N ILE A 321 7.85 12.71 6.93
CA ILE A 321 7.83 12.38 8.35
C ILE A 321 8.27 10.94 8.50
N GLY A 322 9.55 10.74 8.68
CA GLY A 322 10.22 9.44 8.71
C GLY A 322 11.14 9.24 7.50
N THR A 323 11.75 8.08 7.39
CA THR A 323 12.57 7.69 6.25
C THR A 323 11.67 7.03 5.21
N TYR A 324 11.56 7.66 4.03
CA TYR A 324 10.82 7.10 2.91
C TYR A 324 11.57 5.99 2.20
N VAL A 325 10.82 5.14 1.51
CA VAL A 325 11.36 4.20 0.53
C VAL A 325 12.04 4.98 -0.59
N GLN A 326 13.31 4.65 -0.85
CA GLN A 326 14.11 5.26 -1.92
C GLN A 326 14.30 4.31 -3.10
N GLN A 327 14.17 3.01 -2.85
CA GLN A 327 14.34 1.99 -3.88
C GLN A 327 13.59 0.70 -3.47
N ILE A 328 13.06 0.01 -4.47
CA ILE A 328 12.60 -1.37 -4.37
C ILE A 328 13.45 -2.20 -5.32
N ILE A 329 14.06 -3.25 -4.80
CA ILE A 329 14.84 -4.22 -5.58
C ILE A 329 14.02 -5.51 -5.64
N LEU A 330 13.72 -5.98 -6.85
CA LEU A 330 13.05 -7.25 -7.07
C LEU A 330 14.09 -8.37 -7.25
N SER A 331 13.78 -9.55 -6.73
CA SER A 331 14.63 -10.75 -6.87
C SER A 331 14.89 -11.10 -8.34
N GLU A 332 13.93 -10.79 -9.22
CA GLU A 332 14.06 -11.00 -10.66
C GLU A 332 13.47 -9.82 -11.44
N GLN A 333 14.09 -9.48 -12.58
CA GLN A 333 13.60 -8.43 -13.49
C GLN A 333 12.81 -9.02 -14.67
N ASN A 334 12.95 -10.31 -14.92
CA ASN A 334 12.29 -11.02 -16.01
C ASN A 334 11.90 -12.42 -15.54
N CYS A 335 10.63 -12.77 -15.64
CA CYS A 335 10.10 -14.10 -15.38
C CYS A 335 9.58 -14.73 -16.67
N LYS A 336 9.83 -16.00 -16.84
CA LYS A 336 9.32 -16.77 -17.98
C LYS A 336 8.52 -17.96 -17.50
N PHE A 337 7.35 -18.15 -18.11
CA PHE A 337 6.46 -19.25 -17.80
C PHE A 337 6.17 -20.03 -19.06
N ASN A 338 6.14 -21.35 -18.95
CA ASN A 338 5.97 -22.24 -20.10
C ASN A 338 4.74 -23.15 -20.01
N TYR A 339 3.93 -23.02 -18.94
CA TYR A 339 2.61 -23.64 -18.87
C TYR A 339 1.64 -22.85 -18.00
N LYS A 340 0.35 -23.05 -18.26
CA LYS A 340 -0.72 -22.40 -17.51
C LYS A 340 -0.78 -22.88 -16.06
N GLY A 341 -0.86 -21.93 -15.11
CA GLY A 341 -0.86 -22.22 -13.68
C GLY A 341 0.52 -22.35 -13.07
N GLN A 342 1.60 -22.24 -13.87
CA GLN A 342 2.96 -22.17 -13.33
C GLN A 342 3.11 -20.96 -12.43
N GLN A 343 3.78 -21.13 -11.30
CA GLN A 343 3.98 -20.09 -10.30
C GLN A 343 5.46 -19.77 -10.09
N ASN A 344 5.74 -18.53 -9.74
CA ASN A 344 7.03 -18.05 -9.27
C ASN A 344 6.81 -17.03 -8.15
N LEU A 345 7.65 -17.05 -7.13
CA LEU A 345 7.65 -16.07 -6.05
C LEU A 345 8.64 -14.96 -6.38
N LEU A 346 8.14 -13.74 -6.54
CA LEU A 346 8.94 -12.54 -6.72
C LEU A 346 9.07 -11.83 -5.38
N GLU A 347 10.29 -11.74 -4.86
CA GLU A 347 10.60 -11.06 -3.61
C GLU A 347 10.97 -9.60 -3.87
N ALA A 348 10.59 -8.71 -2.95
CA ALA A 348 10.93 -7.29 -2.98
C ALA A 348 11.74 -6.91 -1.75
N GLU A 349 12.92 -6.36 -1.96
CA GLU A 349 13.72 -5.69 -0.93
C GLU A 349 13.47 -4.19 -0.99
N VAL A 350 13.03 -3.62 0.13
CA VAL A 350 12.72 -2.20 0.26
C VAL A 350 13.88 -1.47 0.94
N LEU A 351 14.41 -0.45 0.26
CA LEU A 351 15.54 0.35 0.74
C LEU A 351 15.16 1.81 0.94
N PRO A 352 15.78 2.52 1.91
CA PRO A 352 16.76 2.00 2.85
C PRO A 352 16.14 1.07 3.91
N SER A 353 17.00 0.27 4.57
CA SER A 353 16.56 -0.71 5.56
C SER A 353 15.91 -0.10 6.79
N ASP A 354 16.08 1.20 7.03
CA ASP A 354 15.46 2.00 8.07
C ASP A 354 14.25 2.81 7.58
N ALA A 355 13.74 2.53 6.35
CA ALA A 355 12.49 3.13 5.89
C ALA A 355 11.38 2.90 6.90
N THR A 356 10.64 3.96 7.23
CA THR A 356 9.63 3.95 8.30
C THR A 356 8.44 3.06 7.94
N TYR A 357 8.06 3.05 6.65
CA TYR A 357 6.96 2.26 6.13
C TYR A 357 7.43 1.49 4.89
N LYS A 358 7.50 0.16 4.99
CA LYS A 358 8.08 -0.72 3.96
C LYS A 358 7.05 -1.54 3.21
N ASP A 359 5.77 -1.35 3.50
CA ASP A 359 4.74 -2.13 2.84
C ASP A 359 4.66 -1.77 1.36
N VAL A 360 4.40 -2.79 0.56
CA VAL A 360 4.30 -2.69 -0.89
C VAL A 360 2.99 -3.29 -1.37
N ILE A 361 2.51 -2.81 -2.49
CA ILE A 361 1.37 -3.38 -3.21
C ILE A 361 1.82 -3.96 -4.54
N TRP A 362 1.32 -5.16 -4.85
CA TRP A 362 1.61 -5.86 -6.08
C TRP A 362 0.43 -5.77 -7.06
N ASN A 363 0.73 -5.40 -8.29
CA ASN A 363 -0.25 -5.31 -9.37
C ASN A 363 0.29 -5.91 -10.65
N SER A 364 -0.60 -6.48 -11.46
CA SER A 364 -0.31 -6.92 -12.82
C SER A 364 -0.86 -5.92 -13.83
N SER A 365 -0.05 -5.53 -14.82
CA SER A 365 -0.51 -4.70 -15.94
C SER A 365 -1.52 -5.42 -16.84
N ASN A 366 -1.56 -6.75 -16.78
CA ASN A 366 -2.54 -7.58 -17.49
C ASN A 366 -2.75 -8.92 -16.79
N SER A 367 -3.73 -8.99 -15.91
CA SER A 367 -4.06 -10.20 -15.14
C SER A 367 -4.57 -11.38 -15.98
N LYS A 368 -4.89 -11.17 -17.26
CA LYS A 368 -5.25 -12.26 -18.21
C LYS A 368 -4.01 -13.00 -18.71
N ILE A 369 -2.81 -12.40 -18.61
CA ILE A 369 -1.54 -13.01 -18.98
C ILE A 369 -0.88 -13.60 -17.74
N ALA A 370 -0.69 -12.80 -16.69
CA ALA A 370 -0.20 -13.26 -15.40
C ALA A 370 -0.87 -12.49 -14.27
N SER A 371 -1.32 -13.18 -13.25
CA SER A 371 -1.83 -12.60 -12.01
C SER A 371 -0.74 -12.59 -10.94
N VAL A 372 -0.84 -11.69 -9.95
CA VAL A 372 0.07 -11.63 -8.82
C VAL A 372 -0.75 -11.51 -7.52
N LYS A 373 -0.32 -12.21 -6.49
CA LYS A 373 -0.84 -12.07 -5.13
C LYS A 373 -0.05 -11.01 -4.35
N GLN A 374 -0.58 -10.57 -3.21
CA GLN A 374 0.09 -9.58 -2.36
C GLN A 374 1.33 -10.13 -1.62
N ASP A 375 1.57 -11.44 -1.68
CA ASP A 375 2.82 -12.06 -1.23
C ASP A 375 3.92 -12.10 -2.31
N GLY A 376 3.65 -11.57 -3.51
CA GLY A 376 4.56 -11.60 -4.64
C GLY A 376 4.47 -12.86 -5.52
N THR A 377 3.58 -13.81 -5.20
CA THR A 377 3.40 -15.02 -6.01
C THR A 377 2.74 -14.69 -7.36
N ILE A 378 3.49 -14.85 -8.43
CA ILE A 378 3.02 -14.71 -9.81
C ILE A 378 2.45 -16.03 -10.29
N THR A 379 1.34 -16.01 -11.02
CA THR A 379 0.73 -17.19 -11.64
C THR A 379 0.47 -16.91 -13.12
N ALA A 380 0.96 -17.78 -14.00
CA ALA A 380 0.69 -17.73 -15.44
C ALA A 380 -0.77 -18.08 -15.75
N VAL A 381 -1.46 -17.21 -16.50
CA VAL A 381 -2.89 -17.36 -16.80
C VAL A 381 -3.11 -17.60 -18.31
N GLY A 382 -2.43 -16.85 -19.17
CA GLY A 382 -2.54 -16.91 -20.61
C GLY A 382 -1.28 -16.43 -21.32
N GLU A 383 -1.10 -16.76 -22.58
CA GLU A 383 0.07 -16.38 -23.36
C GLU A 383 0.14 -14.87 -23.63
N GLY A 384 1.38 -14.33 -23.64
CA GLY A 384 1.69 -12.94 -23.93
C GLY A 384 2.74 -12.36 -23.02
N GLU A 385 2.84 -11.04 -23.00
CA GLU A 385 3.76 -10.28 -22.17
C GLU A 385 2.98 -9.30 -21.28
N CYS A 386 3.39 -9.17 -20.02
CA CYS A 386 2.89 -8.16 -19.09
C CYS A 386 3.99 -7.74 -18.11
N ASN A 387 3.72 -6.73 -17.29
CA ASN A 387 4.58 -6.32 -16.20
C ASN A 387 3.90 -6.59 -14.85
N ILE A 388 4.62 -7.16 -13.93
CA ILE A 388 4.25 -7.17 -12.51
C ILE A 388 4.91 -5.97 -11.86
N ILE A 389 4.11 -5.15 -11.20
CA ILE A 389 4.52 -3.88 -10.60
C ILE A 389 4.41 -4.01 -9.09
N CYS A 390 5.52 -3.69 -8.40
CA CYS A 390 5.60 -3.56 -6.96
C CYS A 390 5.73 -2.08 -6.62
N LYS A 391 4.82 -1.50 -5.84
CA LYS A 391 4.81 -0.09 -5.48
C LYS A 391 4.83 0.08 -3.97
N ALA A 392 5.65 1.01 -3.47
CA ALA A 392 5.67 1.40 -2.06
C ALA A 392 4.34 2.06 -1.66
N LEU A 393 3.89 1.76 -0.43
CA LEU A 393 2.66 2.34 0.14
C LEU A 393 2.94 3.55 1.05
N ASP A 394 4.19 3.97 1.17
CA ASP A 394 4.64 5.09 2.01
C ASP A 394 4.46 6.47 1.36
N ASN A 395 3.82 6.56 0.21
CA ASN A 395 3.67 7.74 -0.63
C ASN A 395 4.98 8.27 -1.27
N SER A 396 6.10 7.53 -1.21
CA SER A 396 7.33 7.89 -1.92
C SER A 396 7.16 7.86 -3.45
N GLY A 397 6.09 7.22 -3.94
CA GLY A 397 5.90 7.00 -5.38
C GLY A 397 6.85 5.97 -6.00
N ILE A 398 7.74 5.38 -5.19
CA ILE A 398 8.72 4.40 -5.65
C ILE A 398 8.02 3.12 -6.09
N LEU A 399 8.43 2.64 -7.26
CA LEU A 399 7.97 1.38 -7.81
C LEU A 399 9.11 0.62 -8.49
N ALA A 400 8.95 -0.69 -8.59
CA ALA A 400 9.79 -1.57 -9.39
C ALA A 400 8.90 -2.46 -10.25
N SER A 401 9.43 -2.96 -11.37
CA SER A 401 8.66 -3.82 -12.26
C SER A 401 9.48 -5.01 -12.73
N CYS A 402 8.82 -6.16 -12.85
CA CYS A 402 9.34 -7.37 -13.46
C CYS A 402 8.58 -7.64 -14.76
N LYS A 403 9.32 -7.84 -15.86
CA LYS A 403 8.72 -8.25 -17.14
C LYS A 403 8.36 -9.74 -17.07
N VAL A 404 7.14 -10.08 -17.43
CA VAL A 404 6.65 -11.46 -17.48
C VAL A 404 6.36 -11.83 -18.91
N GLU A 405 6.94 -12.94 -19.36
CA GLU A 405 6.67 -13.57 -20.66
C GLU A 405 6.04 -14.94 -20.40
N VAL A 406 4.85 -15.16 -20.91
CA VAL A 406 4.15 -16.44 -20.85
C VAL A 406 4.06 -17.00 -22.26
N LYS A 407 4.70 -18.13 -22.49
CA LYS A 407 4.64 -18.85 -23.78
C LYS A 407 4.56 -20.34 -23.49
N PHE A 408 3.40 -20.92 -23.73
CA PHE A 408 3.18 -22.32 -23.42
C PHE A 408 3.99 -23.21 -24.35
N ALA A 409 4.73 -24.13 -23.77
CA ALA A 409 5.39 -25.17 -24.53
C ALA A 409 4.37 -26.23 -24.93
N GLU A 410 4.63 -26.88 -26.05
CA GLU A 410 3.84 -28.03 -26.47
C GLU A 410 3.87 -29.11 -25.40
N PRO A 411 2.73 -29.71 -25.06
CA PRO A 411 2.68 -30.79 -24.09
C PRO A 411 3.44 -32.01 -24.58
N TYR A 412 4.15 -32.70 -23.68
CA TYR A 412 4.85 -33.97 -24.00
C TYR A 412 4.87 -34.85 -22.76
N PHE A 413 5.28 -36.12 -22.96
CA PHE A 413 5.57 -37.02 -21.84
C PHE A 413 6.95 -37.67 -21.99
N THR A 414 7.53 -38.06 -20.87
CA THR A 414 8.82 -38.75 -20.80
C THR A 414 8.65 -40.08 -20.11
N ILE A 415 9.15 -41.15 -20.76
CA ILE A 415 9.06 -42.53 -20.28
C ILE A 415 10.28 -42.83 -19.39
N TYR A 416 10.05 -43.38 -18.21
CA TYR A 416 11.07 -43.83 -17.28
C TYR A 416 10.95 -45.34 -17.04
N PRO A 417 12.09 -46.09 -16.91
CA PRO A 417 13.48 -45.61 -16.96
C PRO A 417 13.98 -45.31 -18.37
N GLY A 418 13.13 -45.37 -19.39
CA GLY A 418 13.45 -45.11 -20.80
C GLY A 418 12.72 -46.07 -21.72
N SER A 419 12.92 -45.92 -23.03
CA SER A 419 12.27 -46.73 -24.08
C SER A 419 12.93 -48.10 -24.31
N PHE A 420 13.94 -48.47 -23.51
CA PHE A 420 14.58 -49.80 -23.57
C PHE A 420 14.66 -50.42 -22.16
N VAL A 421 14.04 -51.55 -21.99
CA VAL A 421 13.94 -52.29 -20.72
C VAL A 421 14.53 -53.67 -20.88
N THR A 422 15.42 -54.05 -19.96
CA THR A 422 16.03 -55.36 -19.96
C THR A 422 15.96 -55.98 -18.55
N GLY A 423 15.79 -57.30 -18.51
CA GLY A 423 15.75 -58.07 -17.26
C GLY A 423 15.82 -59.55 -17.52
N LYS A 424 15.73 -60.37 -16.49
CA LYS A 424 15.71 -61.85 -16.57
C LYS A 424 14.27 -62.36 -16.47
N VAL A 425 14.11 -63.63 -16.91
CA VAL A 425 12.85 -64.34 -16.69
C VAL A 425 12.51 -64.37 -15.19
N GLY A 426 11.31 -63.88 -14.84
CA GLY A 426 10.82 -63.74 -13.48
C GLY A 426 10.96 -62.35 -12.88
N ASP A 427 11.74 -61.47 -13.48
CA ASP A 427 11.87 -60.08 -13.02
C ASP A 427 10.57 -59.27 -13.28
N SER A 428 10.36 -58.25 -12.44
CA SER A 428 9.33 -57.26 -12.65
C SER A 428 9.98 -55.88 -12.84
N VAL A 429 9.55 -55.17 -13.87
CA VAL A 429 10.05 -53.86 -14.19
C VAL A 429 8.90 -52.89 -14.23
N HIS A 430 9.00 -51.82 -13.46
CA HIS A 430 8.02 -50.75 -13.46
C HIS A 430 8.44 -49.64 -14.42
N ILE A 431 7.50 -49.19 -15.26
CA ILE A 431 7.66 -48.12 -16.25
C ILE A 431 6.61 -47.08 -15.94
N TRP A 432 7.01 -45.84 -15.85
CA TRP A 432 6.09 -44.72 -15.60
C TRP A 432 6.38 -43.55 -16.52
N CYS A 433 5.42 -42.64 -16.61
CA CYS A 433 5.53 -41.43 -17.43
C CYS A 433 5.45 -40.19 -16.56
N GLU A 434 6.29 -39.21 -16.86
CA GLU A 434 6.18 -37.84 -16.36
C GLU A 434 5.64 -36.97 -17.49
N PHE A 435 4.65 -36.15 -17.17
CA PHE A 435 3.97 -35.26 -18.11
C PHE A 435 4.44 -33.83 -17.99
N PHE A 436 4.50 -33.16 -19.12
CA PHE A 436 4.61 -31.73 -19.18
C PHE A 436 3.37 -31.15 -19.88
N PRO A 437 2.73 -30.12 -19.30
CA PRO A 437 2.96 -29.54 -17.96
C PRO A 437 2.62 -30.52 -16.82
N PRO A 438 3.22 -30.35 -15.64
CA PRO A 438 3.11 -31.30 -14.50
C PRO A 438 1.69 -31.56 -14.00
N ASN A 439 0.75 -30.63 -14.29
CA ASN A 439 -0.65 -30.73 -13.93
C ASN A 439 -1.54 -31.21 -15.07
N ALA A 440 -0.96 -31.59 -16.17
CA ALA A 440 -1.71 -32.18 -17.28
C ALA A 440 -2.16 -33.59 -16.92
N SER A 441 -3.39 -33.90 -17.26
CA SER A 441 -3.97 -35.23 -17.11
C SER A 441 -4.17 -35.81 -18.50
N PHE A 442 -3.53 -36.90 -18.78
CA PHE A 442 -3.63 -37.60 -20.05
C PHE A 442 -4.06 -39.04 -19.82
N ASP A 443 -4.95 -39.52 -20.66
CA ASP A 443 -5.25 -40.94 -20.72
C ASP A 443 -4.13 -41.64 -21.51
N LEU A 444 -3.40 -42.55 -20.86
CA LEU A 444 -2.40 -43.38 -21.50
C LEU A 444 -3.03 -44.69 -21.96
N GLY A 445 -2.87 -44.99 -23.23
CA GLY A 445 -3.16 -46.31 -23.80
C GLY A 445 -1.91 -47.17 -23.83
N TYR A 446 -2.06 -48.46 -23.52
CA TYR A 446 -1.03 -49.45 -23.60
C TYR A 446 -1.45 -50.57 -24.55
N GLU A 447 -0.64 -50.86 -25.54
CA GLU A 447 -0.96 -51.88 -26.53
C GLU A 447 0.28 -52.79 -26.78
N GLU A 448 0.08 -54.06 -26.62
CA GLU A 448 1.05 -55.10 -26.98
C GLU A 448 0.76 -55.61 -28.40
N LEU A 449 1.80 -55.79 -29.22
CA LEU A 449 1.62 -56.38 -30.53
C LEU A 449 1.07 -57.80 -30.40
N ASN A 450 0.08 -58.17 -31.21
CA ASN A 450 -0.50 -59.53 -31.23
C ASN A 450 0.53 -60.63 -31.33
N TYR A 451 1.58 -60.41 -32.11
CA TYR A 451 2.70 -61.32 -32.29
C TYR A 451 3.48 -61.54 -30.98
N ASP A 452 3.71 -60.51 -30.18
CA ASP A 452 4.42 -60.58 -28.92
C ASP A 452 3.57 -61.23 -27.83
N LYS A 453 2.28 -61.00 -27.84
CA LYS A 453 1.29 -61.62 -26.96
C LYS A 453 1.25 -63.17 -27.17
N GLU A 454 1.29 -63.62 -28.40
CA GLU A 454 1.37 -65.05 -28.73
C GLU A 454 2.69 -65.69 -28.27
N ARG A 455 3.79 -64.93 -28.26
CA ARG A 455 5.11 -65.42 -27.81
C ARG A 455 5.24 -65.48 -26.30
N GLY A 456 4.41 -64.68 -25.56
CA GLY A 456 4.39 -64.64 -24.10
C GLY A 456 5.72 -64.21 -23.50
N ILE A 457 6.32 -63.15 -24.04
CA ILE A 457 7.61 -62.62 -23.60
C ILE A 457 7.47 -61.96 -22.23
N TYR A 458 6.38 -61.18 -22.03
CA TYR A 458 6.02 -60.52 -20.78
C TYR A 458 4.52 -60.47 -20.63
N ASP A 459 4.06 -60.30 -19.38
CA ASP A 459 2.71 -59.78 -19.04
C ASP A 459 2.83 -58.36 -18.53
N TYR A 460 1.78 -57.53 -18.61
CA TYR A 460 1.79 -56.23 -18.00
C TYR A 460 0.52 -55.96 -17.19
N THR A 461 0.69 -55.09 -16.18
CA THR A 461 -0.41 -54.59 -15.35
C THR A 461 -0.33 -53.09 -15.30
N VAL A 462 -1.39 -52.42 -15.68
CA VAL A 462 -1.49 -50.93 -15.64
C VAL A 462 -1.69 -50.50 -14.20
N ASP A 463 -1.01 -49.40 -13.80
CA ASP A 463 -1.16 -48.81 -12.49
C ASP A 463 -2.58 -48.25 -12.30
N LYS A 464 -2.98 -48.08 -11.04
CA LYS A 464 -4.35 -47.62 -10.73
C LYS A 464 -4.65 -46.19 -11.23
N ASP A 465 -3.64 -45.34 -11.34
CA ASP A 465 -3.73 -44.02 -11.89
C ASP A 465 -3.60 -43.96 -13.40
N GLY A 466 -3.31 -45.07 -14.05
CA GLY A 466 -3.12 -45.16 -15.50
C GLY A 466 -1.79 -44.63 -16.03
N HIS A 467 -0.90 -44.07 -15.17
CA HIS A 467 0.31 -43.36 -15.60
C HIS A 467 1.56 -44.25 -15.64
N GLY A 468 1.41 -45.51 -15.32
CA GLY A 468 2.51 -46.47 -15.35
C GLY A 468 2.04 -47.88 -15.62
N VAL A 469 2.99 -48.73 -15.85
CA VAL A 469 2.76 -50.16 -16.11
C VAL A 469 3.89 -50.99 -15.52
N THR A 470 3.54 -52.10 -14.86
CA THR A 470 4.49 -53.09 -14.38
C THR A 470 4.54 -54.26 -15.35
N LEU A 471 5.70 -54.46 -15.93
CA LEU A 471 5.98 -55.63 -16.75
C LEU A 471 6.44 -56.78 -15.87
N THR A 472 5.91 -57.98 -16.11
CA THR A 472 6.43 -59.24 -15.55
C THR A 472 7.06 -60.06 -16.67
N LEU A 473 8.36 -60.24 -16.61
CA LEU A 473 9.14 -60.90 -17.67
C LEU A 473 8.97 -62.43 -17.59
N LYS A 474 8.47 -63.05 -18.65
CA LYS A 474 8.02 -64.44 -18.63
C LYS A 474 8.92 -65.41 -19.40
N LYS A 475 9.46 -64.95 -20.52
CA LYS A 475 10.20 -65.81 -21.45
C LYS A 475 11.33 -65.06 -22.13
N ALA A 476 12.50 -65.70 -22.28
CA ALA A 476 13.63 -65.08 -22.98
C ALA A 476 13.24 -64.67 -24.43
N GLY A 477 13.61 -63.50 -24.84
CA GLY A 477 13.32 -62.90 -26.14
C GLY A 477 13.09 -61.42 -26.08
N SER A 478 12.70 -60.82 -27.22
CA SER A 478 12.42 -59.39 -27.32
C SER A 478 10.94 -59.18 -27.66
N GLY A 479 10.34 -58.20 -27.03
CA GLY A 479 8.97 -57.76 -27.29
C GLY A 479 8.85 -56.24 -27.34
N ILE A 480 7.68 -55.70 -27.75
CA ILE A 480 7.43 -54.30 -27.88
C ILE A 480 6.10 -53.95 -27.19
N LEU A 481 6.14 -52.96 -26.29
CA LEU A 481 4.95 -52.35 -25.73
C LEU A 481 4.80 -50.95 -26.32
N PHE A 482 3.64 -50.68 -26.90
CA PHE A 482 3.26 -49.33 -27.34
C PHE A 482 2.61 -48.58 -26.18
N MET A 483 2.97 -47.32 -26.06
CA MET A 483 2.29 -46.37 -25.20
C MET A 483 1.79 -45.21 -26.07
N SER A 484 0.57 -44.80 -25.86
CA SER A 484 0.01 -43.65 -26.55
C SER A 484 -0.65 -42.71 -25.53
N ALA A 485 -0.42 -41.42 -25.70
CA ALA A 485 -1.13 -40.37 -24.98
C ALA A 485 -2.17 -39.72 -25.89
N GLY A 486 -3.38 -39.54 -25.39
CA GLY A 486 -4.44 -38.85 -26.07
C GLY A 486 -4.27 -37.31 -26.07
N ASP A 487 -5.32 -36.58 -26.41
CA ASP A 487 -5.33 -35.10 -26.33
C ASP A 487 -4.87 -34.61 -24.94
N PRO A 488 -4.07 -33.54 -24.87
CA PRO A 488 -3.56 -32.72 -25.96
C PRO A 488 -2.21 -33.13 -26.55
N VAL A 489 -1.59 -34.20 -26.05
CA VAL A 489 -0.23 -34.59 -26.49
C VAL A 489 -0.25 -35.31 -27.84
N ASN A 490 -1.21 -36.21 -28.04
CA ASN A 490 -1.34 -37.03 -29.27
C ASN A 490 -0.02 -37.66 -29.73
N GLU A 491 0.80 -38.11 -28.81
CA GLU A 491 2.09 -38.74 -29.08
C GLU A 491 2.06 -40.23 -28.68
N SER A 492 2.91 -40.98 -29.31
CA SER A 492 3.12 -42.39 -29.00
C SER A 492 4.59 -42.69 -28.73
N GLY A 493 4.84 -43.53 -27.74
CA GLY A 493 6.16 -44.04 -27.40
C GLY A 493 6.23 -45.57 -27.59
N ILE A 494 7.43 -46.06 -27.87
CA ILE A 494 7.71 -47.48 -27.99
C ILE A 494 8.67 -47.90 -26.89
N ILE A 495 8.31 -48.94 -26.17
CA ILE A 495 9.18 -49.59 -25.19
C ILE A 495 9.65 -50.93 -25.75
N ILE A 496 10.93 -51.06 -25.94
CA ILE A 496 11.57 -52.33 -26.33
C ILE A 496 11.88 -53.08 -25.06
N VAL A 497 11.34 -54.29 -24.93
CA VAL A 497 11.54 -55.18 -23.79
C VAL A 497 12.44 -56.32 -24.22
N GLU A 498 13.62 -56.48 -23.57
CA GLU A 498 14.55 -57.56 -23.82
C GLU A 498 14.66 -58.43 -22.58
N VAL A 499 14.24 -59.68 -22.69
CA VAL A 499 14.25 -60.66 -21.59
C VAL A 499 15.39 -61.63 -21.79
N ASN A 500 16.35 -61.62 -20.87
CA ASN A 500 17.46 -62.51 -20.81
C ASN A 500 17.07 -63.85 -20.13
N PRO A 501 17.72 -64.98 -20.48
CA PRO A 501 17.46 -66.25 -19.82
C PRO A 501 17.69 -66.26 -18.30
#